data_a0867c9b3fec1d54cb4c1880df141a4c
#
_entry.id   a0867c9b3fec1d54cb4c1880df141a4c
#
_cell.length_a   1.000
_cell.length_b   1.000
_cell.length_c   1.000
_cell.angle_alpha   90.00
_cell.angle_beta   90.00
_cell.angle_gamma   90.00
#
_symmetry.space_group_name_H-M   'P 1'
#
loop_
_entity.id
_entity.type
_entity.pdbx_description
1 polymer ?
#
loop_
_entity_poly.entity_id
_entity_poly.type
_entity_poly.pdbx_seq_one_letter_code
_entity_poly.pdbx_strand_id
1 'polypeptide(L)'
;MKKTLFYLLYSMVVTTLVFATDELQPLPVPLSNNAVAGIRVNGQLLVYSFMGIGPQKDWKSVTNASYALNMKYDTWTTVKPVPGSGRLGAVAVGLKEHVFVIGGFVPDPSGAQSIVSDVSIYEPIPLRWYRGADLPTPVRDAVAGDYRDRYVYVIGGFSKTGPTNQVQIYDTETDHWLEGTPFPGTPVFGHAGAIVNDAIVYVDGAKKNSGGEGPKYVPSDECWIGKIDRRDPKKITWNKLPGHPGGGRYRIAAGGSDRDQKVYFAGGSDTVYDFSGIGLDGKPAEPSPVIFAFNVKSNSWETIQANAPNPTMDQSGLVIADGLIAIGGMTKGQQVVPSVAVLAKGK
;
A
#
# COMPACT_ATOMS: atom_id res chain seq x y z
N MET A 1 30.25 -17.03 -75.02
CA MET A 1 30.27 -17.38 -73.61
C MET A 1 29.59 -16.27 -72.82
N LYS A 2 28.31 -16.40 -72.42
CA LYS A 2 27.58 -15.44 -71.60
C LYS A 2 27.63 -15.96 -70.13
N LYS A 3 28.27 -15.18 -69.23
CA LYS A 3 28.25 -15.46 -67.81
C LYS A 3 26.97 -14.89 -67.19
N THR A 4 26.09 -15.77 -66.71
CA THR A 4 24.90 -15.40 -65.93
C THR A 4 25.27 -15.28 -64.49
N LEU A 5 25.11 -14.05 -63.93
CA LEU A 5 25.39 -13.74 -62.53
C LEU A 5 24.08 -13.96 -61.72
N PHE A 6 24.11 -14.94 -60.79
CA PHE A 6 23.01 -15.18 -59.86
C PHE A 6 23.18 -14.27 -58.64
N TYR A 7 22.25 -13.36 -58.43
CA TYR A 7 22.11 -12.62 -57.15
C TYR A 7 21.26 -13.41 -56.20
N LEU A 8 21.86 -13.91 -55.11
CA LEU A 8 21.12 -14.43 -53.97
C LEU A 8 20.67 -13.22 -53.11
N LEU A 9 19.35 -12.99 -53.10
CA LEU A 9 18.72 -12.09 -52.12
C LEU A 9 18.64 -12.82 -50.79
N TYR A 10 19.45 -12.43 -49.81
CA TYR A 10 19.29 -12.80 -48.40
C TYR A 10 18.17 -11.95 -47.82
N SER A 11 17.00 -12.53 -47.62
CA SER A 11 15.91 -11.92 -46.83
C SER A 11 16.27 -11.98 -45.32
N MET A 12 16.66 -10.87 -44.75
CA MET A 12 16.89 -10.72 -43.33
C MET A 12 15.53 -10.65 -42.66
N VAL A 13 15.05 -11.76 -42.09
CA VAL A 13 13.90 -11.77 -41.19
C VAL A 13 14.31 -11.13 -39.90
N VAL A 14 13.93 -9.87 -39.73
CA VAL A 14 14.03 -9.16 -38.45
C VAL A 14 12.91 -9.69 -37.56
N THR A 15 13.24 -10.67 -36.73
CA THR A 15 12.39 -11.08 -35.62
C THR A 15 12.44 -9.98 -34.57
N THR A 16 11.44 -9.11 -34.56
CA THR A 16 11.15 -8.24 -33.43
C THR A 16 10.82 -9.14 -32.23
N LEU A 17 11.76 -9.28 -31.30
CA LEU A 17 11.47 -9.77 -29.96
C LEU A 17 10.50 -8.79 -29.32
N VAL A 18 9.21 -9.11 -29.36
CA VAL A 18 8.20 -8.50 -28.50
C VAL A 18 8.58 -9.01 -27.10
N PHE A 19 9.22 -8.19 -26.30
CA PHE A 19 9.30 -8.42 -24.86
C PHE A 19 7.86 -8.40 -24.38
N ALA A 20 7.32 -9.56 -24.04
CA ALA A 20 6.08 -9.64 -23.29
C ALA A 20 6.30 -8.79 -22.02
N THR A 21 5.54 -7.72 -21.89
CA THR A 21 5.41 -7.04 -20.59
C THR A 21 4.78 -8.09 -19.68
N ASP A 22 5.49 -8.45 -18.60
CA ASP A 22 4.96 -9.36 -17.57
C ASP A 22 3.89 -8.59 -16.78
N GLU A 23 2.79 -8.24 -17.44
CA GLU A 23 1.60 -7.69 -16.79
C GLU A 23 0.79 -8.88 -16.29
N LEU A 24 0.58 -8.91 -14.98
CA LEU A 24 -0.36 -9.85 -14.37
C LEU A 24 -1.79 -9.51 -14.79
N GLN A 25 -2.68 -10.52 -14.74
CA GLN A 25 -4.08 -10.29 -15.04
C GLN A 25 -4.64 -9.12 -14.22
N PRO A 26 -5.34 -8.17 -14.86
CA PRO A 26 -5.89 -7.01 -14.16
C PRO A 26 -6.96 -7.43 -13.14
N LEU A 27 -7.18 -6.59 -12.15
CA LEU A 27 -8.34 -6.69 -11.24
C LEU A 27 -9.63 -6.85 -12.05
N PRO A 28 -10.57 -7.68 -11.59
CA PRO A 28 -11.88 -7.85 -12.26
C PRO A 28 -12.65 -6.54 -12.45
N VAL A 29 -12.39 -5.55 -11.61
CA VAL A 29 -12.95 -4.19 -11.68
C VAL A 29 -11.88 -3.15 -11.32
N PRO A 30 -11.91 -1.95 -11.92
CA PRO A 30 -11.02 -0.87 -11.52
C PRO A 30 -11.31 -0.42 -10.09
N LEU A 31 -10.28 -0.38 -9.24
CA LEU A 31 -10.39 0.07 -7.84
C LEU A 31 -9.21 0.96 -7.46
N SER A 32 -9.51 1.97 -6.65
CA SER A 32 -8.55 2.81 -5.97
C SER A 32 -8.82 2.79 -4.47
N ASN A 33 -7.87 3.17 -3.64
CA ASN A 33 -7.99 3.14 -2.18
C ASN A 33 -8.33 1.73 -1.62
N ASN A 34 -7.99 0.68 -2.37
CA ASN A 34 -8.18 -0.69 -1.97
C ASN A 34 -7.09 -1.13 -0.98
N ALA A 35 -7.49 -1.90 0.04
CA ALA A 35 -6.57 -2.49 1.00
C ALA A 35 -5.96 -3.77 0.42
N VAL A 36 -4.63 -3.85 0.36
CA VAL A 36 -3.90 -4.93 -0.32
C VAL A 36 -2.99 -5.67 0.66
N ALA A 37 -3.00 -7.00 0.60
CA ALA A 37 -2.09 -7.85 1.36
C ALA A 37 -1.76 -9.14 0.61
N GLY A 38 -0.58 -9.70 0.86
CA GLY A 38 -0.16 -11.00 0.37
C GLY A 38 0.01 -11.99 1.51
N ILE A 39 -0.42 -13.24 1.31
CA ILE A 39 -0.15 -14.35 2.22
C ILE A 39 0.21 -15.63 1.45
N ARG A 40 0.89 -16.53 2.11
CA ARG A 40 1.14 -17.86 1.58
C ARG A 40 0.18 -18.88 2.21
N VAL A 41 -0.59 -19.54 1.36
CA VAL A 41 -1.50 -20.62 1.74
C VAL A 41 -1.06 -21.89 1.03
N ASN A 42 -0.74 -22.93 1.77
CA ASN A 42 -0.17 -24.18 1.21
C ASN A 42 1.02 -23.92 0.27
N GLY A 43 1.91 -22.98 0.61
CA GLY A 43 3.09 -22.61 -0.17
C GLY A 43 2.83 -21.71 -1.38
N GLN A 44 1.58 -21.46 -1.76
CA GLN A 44 1.21 -20.57 -2.87
C GLN A 44 1.00 -19.14 -2.37
N LEU A 45 1.56 -18.17 -3.06
CA LEU A 45 1.30 -16.75 -2.79
C LEU A 45 -0.06 -16.36 -3.36
N LEU A 46 -0.94 -15.93 -2.47
CA LEU A 46 -2.22 -15.29 -2.79
C LEU A 46 -2.12 -13.81 -2.45
N VAL A 47 -2.53 -12.96 -3.38
CA VAL A 47 -2.57 -11.51 -3.18
C VAL A 47 -4.03 -11.08 -3.17
N TYR A 48 -4.41 -10.36 -2.13
CA TYR A 48 -5.77 -9.91 -1.92
C TYR A 48 -5.92 -8.42 -2.17
N SER A 49 -7.04 -8.04 -2.76
CA SER A 49 -7.53 -6.67 -2.85
C SER A 49 -8.92 -6.61 -2.22
N PHE A 50 -9.06 -5.78 -1.19
CA PHE A 50 -10.30 -5.62 -0.43
C PHE A 50 -10.81 -4.19 -0.55
N MET A 51 -12.13 -4.04 -0.73
CA MET A 51 -12.81 -2.73 -0.71
C MET A 51 -12.25 -1.75 -1.75
N GLY A 52 -12.46 -0.47 -1.51
CA GLY A 52 -11.99 0.61 -2.39
C GLY A 52 -13.12 1.36 -3.06
N ILE A 53 -12.75 2.24 -4.00
CA ILE A 53 -13.67 3.08 -4.74
C ILE A 53 -13.50 2.85 -6.25
N GLY A 54 -14.63 2.79 -6.95
CA GLY A 54 -14.69 2.61 -8.39
C GLY A 54 -14.43 3.90 -9.19
N PRO A 55 -14.48 3.83 -10.54
CA PRO A 55 -14.15 4.95 -11.44
C PRO A 55 -15.01 6.20 -11.27
N GLN A 56 -16.23 6.08 -10.74
CA GLN A 56 -17.11 7.22 -10.49
C GLN A 56 -16.59 8.15 -9.40
N LYS A 57 -15.75 7.60 -8.48
CA LYS A 57 -15.12 8.33 -7.39
C LYS A 57 -16.13 9.10 -6.52
N ASP A 58 -17.29 8.52 -6.29
CA ASP A 58 -18.33 9.01 -5.41
C ASP A 58 -18.63 7.98 -4.30
N TRP A 59 -19.37 8.39 -3.27
CA TRP A 59 -19.70 7.53 -2.14
C TRP A 59 -20.48 6.25 -2.54
N LYS A 60 -21.23 6.26 -3.68
CA LYS A 60 -21.99 5.12 -4.20
C LYS A 60 -21.10 4.07 -4.85
N SER A 61 -19.92 4.48 -5.31
CA SER A 61 -18.93 3.58 -5.94
C SER A 61 -17.96 2.95 -4.94
N VAL A 62 -18.13 3.25 -3.63
CA VAL A 62 -17.38 2.57 -2.56
C VAL A 62 -17.93 1.17 -2.36
N THR A 63 -17.06 0.18 -2.37
CA THR A 63 -17.43 -1.24 -2.32
C THR A 63 -16.76 -1.98 -1.17
N ASN A 64 -17.40 -3.06 -0.69
CA ASN A 64 -16.81 -4.05 0.20
C ASN A 64 -16.36 -5.32 -0.55
N ALA A 65 -16.35 -5.30 -1.88
CA ALA A 65 -15.92 -6.41 -2.72
C ALA A 65 -14.48 -6.84 -2.40
N SER A 66 -14.21 -8.12 -2.62
CA SER A 66 -12.93 -8.74 -2.27
C SER A 66 -12.51 -9.69 -3.38
N TYR A 67 -11.24 -9.63 -3.72
CA TYR A 67 -10.64 -10.42 -4.81
C TYR A 67 -9.33 -11.05 -4.34
N ALA A 68 -9.03 -12.25 -4.82
CA ALA A 68 -7.79 -12.97 -4.59
C ALA A 68 -7.11 -13.31 -5.91
N LEU A 69 -5.86 -12.90 -6.09
CA LEU A 69 -5.00 -13.31 -7.20
C LEU A 69 -4.13 -14.48 -6.75
N ASN A 70 -4.24 -15.58 -7.45
CA ASN A 70 -3.28 -16.68 -7.30
C ASN A 70 -2.07 -16.39 -8.19
N MET A 71 -0.93 -16.07 -7.57
CA MET A 71 0.30 -15.69 -8.29
C MET A 71 0.88 -16.81 -9.16
N LYS A 72 0.62 -18.08 -8.83
CA LYS A 72 1.11 -19.22 -9.60
C LYS A 72 0.36 -19.40 -10.94
N TYR A 73 -0.93 -19.12 -10.94
CA TYR A 73 -1.80 -19.34 -12.09
C TYR A 73 -2.20 -18.03 -12.78
N ASP A 74 -1.81 -16.89 -12.22
CA ASP A 74 -2.19 -15.56 -12.68
C ASP A 74 -3.71 -15.44 -12.91
N THR A 75 -4.49 -15.82 -11.91
CA THR A 75 -5.95 -15.85 -11.99
C THR A 75 -6.59 -15.20 -10.78
N TRP A 76 -7.58 -14.35 -11.03
CA TRP A 76 -8.41 -13.74 -10.01
C TRP A 76 -9.63 -14.58 -9.66
N THR A 77 -9.94 -14.64 -8.39
CA THR A 77 -11.17 -15.22 -7.84
C THR A 77 -11.87 -14.17 -7.00
N THR A 78 -13.17 -13.99 -7.20
CA THR A 78 -14.01 -13.22 -6.28
C THR A 78 -14.18 -14.02 -5.00
N VAL A 79 -13.84 -13.42 -3.87
CA VAL A 79 -14.01 -14.02 -2.55
C VAL A 79 -15.13 -13.33 -1.77
N LYS A 80 -15.52 -13.87 -0.62
CA LYS A 80 -16.56 -13.25 0.21
C LYS A 80 -16.20 -11.79 0.52
N PRO A 81 -17.12 -10.84 0.32
CA PRO A 81 -16.86 -9.44 0.59
C PRO A 81 -16.56 -9.20 2.07
N VAL A 82 -15.81 -8.14 2.35
CA VAL A 82 -15.56 -7.69 3.73
C VAL A 82 -16.91 -7.43 4.42
N PRO A 83 -17.14 -7.96 5.64
CA PRO A 83 -18.39 -7.72 6.37
C PRO A 83 -18.67 -6.23 6.59
N GLY A 84 -19.93 -5.83 6.50
CA GLY A 84 -20.37 -4.46 6.69
C GLY A 84 -20.29 -3.61 5.42
N SER A 85 -20.23 -2.30 5.59
CA SER A 85 -20.15 -1.32 4.49
C SER A 85 -18.77 -1.30 3.85
N GLY A 86 -18.72 -0.91 2.57
CA GLY A 86 -17.45 -0.57 1.91
C GLY A 86 -16.76 0.60 2.63
N ARG A 87 -15.44 0.57 2.66
CA ARG A 87 -14.61 1.55 3.38
C ARG A 87 -13.44 2.00 2.54
N LEU A 88 -12.96 3.21 2.82
CA LEU A 88 -11.73 3.77 2.28
C LEU A 88 -10.72 3.98 3.41
N GLY A 89 -9.43 4.03 3.06
CA GLY A 89 -8.36 4.25 4.04
C GLY A 89 -8.20 3.12 5.07
N ALA A 90 -8.78 1.95 4.82
CA ALA A 90 -8.49 0.75 5.59
C ALA A 90 -7.12 0.20 5.21
N VAL A 91 -6.48 -0.51 6.15
CA VAL A 91 -5.23 -1.23 5.90
C VAL A 91 -5.46 -2.73 5.89
N ALA A 92 -4.67 -3.47 5.12
CA ALA A 92 -4.66 -4.92 5.13
C ALA A 92 -3.27 -5.45 5.49
N VAL A 93 -3.23 -6.50 6.33
CA VAL A 93 -1.99 -7.15 6.76
C VAL A 93 -2.16 -8.65 6.64
N GLY A 94 -1.24 -9.29 5.94
CA GLY A 94 -1.12 -10.73 5.91
C GLY A 94 -0.28 -11.22 7.08
N LEU A 95 -0.80 -12.17 7.87
CA LEU A 95 -0.06 -12.78 8.97
C LEU A 95 -0.41 -14.26 9.02
N LYS A 96 0.59 -15.13 8.91
CA LYS A 96 0.40 -16.57 8.71
C LYS A 96 -0.53 -16.82 7.50
N GLU A 97 -1.60 -17.57 7.71
CA GLU A 97 -2.60 -17.87 6.67
C GLU A 97 -3.88 -17.01 6.79
N HIS A 98 -3.79 -15.84 7.44
CA HIS A 98 -4.92 -14.92 7.63
C HIS A 98 -4.63 -13.55 7.05
N VAL A 99 -5.69 -12.84 6.66
CA VAL A 99 -5.59 -11.42 6.29
C VAL A 99 -6.46 -10.59 7.22
N PHE A 100 -5.85 -9.60 7.84
CA PHE A 100 -6.49 -8.62 8.73
C PHE A 100 -6.82 -7.38 7.92
N VAL A 101 -8.08 -6.95 7.92
CA VAL A 101 -8.55 -5.69 7.33
C VAL A 101 -9.03 -4.79 8.45
N ILE A 102 -8.34 -3.67 8.67
CA ILE A 102 -8.44 -2.89 9.90
C ILE A 102 -8.80 -1.43 9.60
N GLY A 103 -9.74 -0.88 10.37
CA GLY A 103 -10.09 0.53 10.38
C GLY A 103 -10.66 1.04 9.05
N GLY A 104 -10.29 2.26 8.68
CA GLY A 104 -10.82 2.97 7.54
C GLY A 104 -12.03 3.83 7.88
N PHE A 105 -12.70 4.36 6.86
CA PHE A 105 -13.91 5.17 7.02
C PHE A 105 -14.98 4.83 6.00
N VAL A 106 -16.23 4.97 6.38
CA VAL A 106 -17.40 4.87 5.51
C VAL A 106 -17.80 6.29 5.12
N PRO A 107 -17.70 6.66 3.83
CA PRO A 107 -18.23 7.93 3.36
C PRO A 107 -19.75 7.87 3.22
N ASP A 108 -20.44 9.00 3.44
CA ASP A 108 -21.88 9.10 3.27
C ASP A 108 -22.28 10.22 2.29
N PRO A 109 -23.57 10.33 1.92
CA PRO A 109 -24.05 11.33 0.96
C PRO A 109 -23.83 12.78 1.40
N SER A 110 -23.69 13.05 2.70
CA SER A 110 -23.45 14.39 3.24
C SER A 110 -21.99 14.81 3.15
N GLY A 111 -21.08 13.88 2.72
CA GLY A 111 -19.64 14.05 2.76
C GLY A 111 -19.02 13.77 4.12
N ALA A 112 -19.83 13.35 5.12
CA ALA A 112 -19.29 12.91 6.40
C ALA A 112 -18.50 11.59 6.24
N GLN A 113 -17.53 11.41 7.12
CA GLN A 113 -16.64 10.25 7.13
C GLN A 113 -16.70 9.59 8.49
N SER A 114 -17.41 8.47 8.57
CA SER A 114 -17.47 7.66 9.79
C SER A 114 -16.26 6.76 9.90
N ILE A 115 -15.26 7.16 10.70
CA ILE A 115 -14.08 6.33 10.98
C ILE A 115 -14.50 5.17 11.88
N VAL A 116 -14.13 3.96 11.49
CA VAL A 116 -14.57 2.73 12.15
C VAL A 116 -13.43 2.03 12.89
N SER A 117 -13.81 1.24 13.90
CA SER A 117 -12.92 0.42 14.73
C SER A 117 -12.77 -1.02 14.23
N ASP A 118 -13.45 -1.38 13.16
CA ASP A 118 -13.58 -2.76 12.72
C ASP A 118 -12.25 -3.44 12.42
N VAL A 119 -12.09 -4.66 12.96
CA VAL A 119 -11.05 -5.62 12.61
C VAL A 119 -11.73 -6.83 12.00
N SER A 120 -11.64 -6.95 10.69
CA SER A 120 -12.19 -8.08 9.93
C SER A 120 -11.05 -9.03 9.57
N ILE A 121 -11.17 -10.31 9.97
CA ILE A 121 -10.12 -11.32 9.76
C ILE A 121 -10.63 -12.33 8.76
N TYR A 122 -9.93 -12.45 7.64
CA TYR A 122 -10.24 -13.40 6.59
C TYR A 122 -9.38 -14.64 6.71
N GLU A 123 -10.03 -15.79 6.72
CA GLU A 123 -9.42 -17.12 6.69
C GLU A 123 -9.70 -17.76 5.33
N PRO A 124 -8.69 -17.91 4.46
CA PRO A 124 -8.86 -18.46 3.12
C PRO A 124 -9.34 -19.91 3.09
N ILE A 125 -9.04 -20.66 4.11
CA ILE A 125 -9.51 -22.04 4.29
C ILE A 125 -10.12 -22.11 5.69
N PRO A 126 -11.45 -22.15 5.82
CA PRO A 126 -12.50 -22.51 4.84
C PRO A 126 -13.27 -21.31 4.22
N LEU A 127 -12.66 -20.22 3.81
CA LEU A 127 -13.30 -19.08 3.15
C LEU A 127 -14.28 -18.32 4.03
N ARG A 128 -13.88 -17.93 5.21
CA ARG A 128 -14.75 -17.24 6.17
C ARG A 128 -14.13 -15.95 6.71
N TRP A 129 -15.03 -15.07 7.17
CA TRP A 129 -14.69 -13.90 7.96
C TRP A 129 -15.07 -14.11 9.41
N TYR A 130 -14.28 -13.56 10.30
CA TYR A 130 -14.65 -13.35 11.70
C TYR A 130 -14.15 -11.98 12.17
N ARG A 131 -14.64 -11.54 13.32
CA ARG A 131 -14.32 -10.24 13.90
C ARG A 131 -13.27 -10.42 14.98
N GLY A 132 -12.20 -9.62 14.93
CA GLY A 132 -11.28 -9.43 16.03
C GLY A 132 -11.74 -8.31 16.95
N ALA A 133 -11.05 -8.12 18.07
CA ALA A 133 -11.30 -7.03 19.00
C ALA A 133 -11.14 -5.66 18.29
N ASP A 134 -12.06 -4.76 18.58
CA ASP A 134 -12.12 -3.43 17.95
C ASP A 134 -10.86 -2.61 18.20
N LEU A 135 -10.40 -1.90 17.17
CA LEU A 135 -9.30 -0.95 17.24
C LEU A 135 -9.58 0.14 18.29
N PRO A 136 -8.79 0.27 19.37
CA PRO A 136 -9.08 1.17 20.49
C PRO A 136 -9.22 2.65 20.08
N THR A 137 -8.30 3.13 19.25
CA THR A 137 -8.41 4.44 18.59
C THR A 137 -8.70 4.20 17.10
N PRO A 138 -9.95 4.33 16.66
CA PRO A 138 -10.28 4.16 15.24
C PRO A 138 -9.50 5.12 14.35
N VAL A 139 -8.85 4.59 13.32
CA VAL A 139 -8.06 5.39 12.38
C VAL A 139 -8.29 4.94 10.93
N ARG A 140 -8.02 5.85 10.01
CA ARG A 140 -7.91 5.61 8.58
C ARG A 140 -6.54 6.06 8.07
N ASP A 141 -6.13 5.58 6.92
CA ASP A 141 -4.89 5.98 6.27
C ASP A 141 -3.66 5.85 7.21
N ALA A 142 -3.60 4.75 7.97
CA ALA A 142 -2.49 4.39 8.84
C ALA A 142 -1.45 3.53 8.08
N VAL A 143 -0.28 3.33 8.67
CA VAL A 143 0.64 2.25 8.29
C VAL A 143 0.31 1.02 9.11
N ALA A 144 0.35 -0.16 8.49
CA ALA A 144 0.23 -1.42 9.21
C ALA A 144 1.25 -2.46 8.74
N GLY A 145 1.64 -3.35 9.63
CA GLY A 145 2.56 -4.44 9.33
C GLY A 145 2.54 -5.52 10.40
N ASP A 146 2.97 -6.71 10.02
CA ASP A 146 3.09 -7.85 10.93
C ASP A 146 4.46 -7.90 11.61
N TYR A 147 4.49 -8.53 12.78
CA TYR A 147 5.71 -8.77 13.52
C TYR A 147 5.69 -10.14 14.20
N ARG A 148 6.67 -10.98 13.87
CA ARG A 148 6.89 -12.30 14.47
C ARG A 148 5.69 -13.23 14.40
N ASP A 149 4.97 -13.24 13.31
CA ASP A 149 3.78 -14.09 13.12
C ASP A 149 2.74 -14.03 14.26
N ARG A 150 2.73 -12.92 15.03
CA ARG A 150 1.84 -12.75 16.18
C ARG A 150 1.23 -11.38 16.27
N TYR A 151 1.99 -10.34 16.06
CA TYR A 151 1.52 -8.97 16.30
C TYR A 151 1.23 -8.26 14.99
N VAL A 152 0.12 -7.51 14.96
CA VAL A 152 -0.19 -6.54 13.90
C VAL A 152 -0.07 -5.14 14.48
N TYR A 153 0.83 -4.34 13.94
CA TYR A 153 1.02 -2.93 14.31
C TYR A 153 0.17 -2.06 13.43
N VAL A 154 -0.52 -1.08 14.02
CA VAL A 154 -1.20 0.02 13.35
C VAL A 154 -0.59 1.32 13.85
N ILE A 155 0.03 2.08 12.96
CA ILE A 155 0.92 3.19 13.27
C ILE A 155 0.37 4.47 12.67
N GLY A 156 0.10 5.48 13.51
CA GLY A 156 -0.41 6.77 13.08
C GLY A 156 -1.79 6.71 12.46
N GLY A 157 -2.01 7.52 11.41
CA GLY A 157 -3.28 7.63 10.70
C GLY A 157 -4.15 8.79 11.18
N PHE A 158 -5.35 8.89 10.63
CA PHE A 158 -6.31 9.95 10.94
C PHE A 158 -7.43 9.43 11.84
N SER A 159 -7.48 9.93 13.07
CA SER A 159 -8.50 9.63 14.06
C SER A 159 -9.65 10.65 14.03
N LYS A 160 -10.66 10.46 14.89
CA LYS A 160 -11.76 11.45 15.07
C LYS A 160 -11.27 12.85 15.45
N THR A 161 -10.12 12.96 16.10
CA THR A 161 -9.52 14.22 16.55
C THR A 161 -8.46 14.78 15.60
N GLY A 162 -8.13 14.05 14.53
CA GLY A 162 -7.12 14.42 13.54
C GLY A 162 -5.99 13.41 13.42
N PRO A 163 -4.88 13.78 12.75
CA PRO A 163 -3.70 12.91 12.66
C PRO A 163 -3.18 12.54 14.05
N THR A 164 -2.73 11.28 14.20
CA THR A 164 -2.18 10.75 15.46
C THR A 164 -0.79 10.17 15.25
N ASN A 165 0.01 10.09 16.32
CA ASN A 165 1.30 9.41 16.35
C ASN A 165 1.27 8.12 17.20
N GLN A 166 0.07 7.64 17.55
CA GLN A 166 -0.08 6.42 18.34
C GLN A 166 0.40 5.20 17.57
N VAL A 167 0.86 4.20 18.32
CA VAL A 167 1.16 2.86 17.84
C VAL A 167 0.27 1.88 18.59
N GLN A 168 -0.65 1.26 17.88
CA GLN A 168 -1.57 0.27 18.42
C GLN A 168 -1.14 -1.11 17.93
N ILE A 169 -1.07 -2.09 18.83
CA ILE A 169 -0.51 -3.41 18.55
C ILE A 169 -1.57 -4.46 18.88
N TYR A 170 -2.04 -5.17 17.87
CA TYR A 170 -2.96 -6.27 18.03
C TYR A 170 -2.18 -7.56 18.29
N ASP A 171 -2.43 -8.20 19.41
CA ASP A 171 -1.92 -9.53 19.73
C ASP A 171 -2.92 -10.58 19.24
N THR A 172 -2.60 -11.25 18.16
CA THR A 172 -3.48 -12.22 17.51
C THR A 172 -3.71 -13.51 18.31
N GLU A 173 -2.85 -13.81 19.28
CA GLU A 173 -3.03 -14.99 20.14
C GLU A 173 -4.02 -14.74 21.29
N THR A 174 -4.15 -13.50 21.73
CA THR A 174 -5.00 -13.14 22.87
C THR A 174 -6.24 -12.35 22.48
N ASP A 175 -6.37 -11.93 21.22
CA ASP A 175 -7.43 -11.03 20.72
C ASP A 175 -7.50 -9.71 21.51
N HIS A 176 -6.35 -9.15 21.86
CA HIS A 176 -6.27 -7.90 22.63
C HIS A 176 -5.35 -6.90 21.97
N TRP A 177 -5.63 -5.61 22.22
CA TRP A 177 -4.79 -4.49 21.80
C TRP A 177 -3.85 -4.05 22.91
N LEU A 178 -2.61 -3.74 22.53
CA LEU A 178 -1.57 -3.15 23.37
C LEU A 178 -1.23 -1.77 22.83
N GLU A 179 -0.77 -0.88 23.69
CA GLU A 179 -0.24 0.42 23.30
C GLU A 179 1.28 0.34 23.19
N GLY A 180 1.81 0.68 22.00
CA GLY A 180 3.23 0.79 21.73
C GLY A 180 3.78 2.18 21.97
N THR A 181 5.11 2.32 22.02
CA THR A 181 5.77 3.62 22.11
C THR A 181 5.38 4.47 20.89
N PRO A 182 4.70 5.63 21.07
CA PRO A 182 4.31 6.48 19.96
C PRO A 182 5.55 7.00 19.22
N PHE A 183 5.43 7.28 17.93
CA PHE A 183 6.54 7.89 17.21
C PHE A 183 6.67 9.38 17.56
N PRO A 184 7.92 9.91 17.67
CA PRO A 184 8.15 11.27 18.13
C PRO A 184 7.98 12.33 17.04
N GLY A 185 7.78 11.91 15.78
CA GLY A 185 7.57 12.80 14.64
C GLY A 185 6.22 13.52 14.65
N THR A 186 6.04 14.40 13.69
CA THR A 186 4.76 15.09 13.48
C THR A 186 3.66 14.06 13.20
N PRO A 187 2.50 14.13 13.89
CA PRO A 187 1.37 13.25 13.59
C PRO A 187 0.95 13.34 12.13
N VAL A 188 0.85 12.19 11.45
CA VAL A 188 0.56 12.09 10.00
C VAL A 188 -0.49 11.04 9.68
N PHE A 189 -1.07 11.14 8.49
CA PHE A 189 -1.94 10.13 7.88
C PHE A 189 -1.64 10.00 6.39
N GLY A 190 -2.01 8.85 5.77
CA GLY A 190 -1.64 8.57 4.39
C GLY A 190 -0.12 8.54 4.17
N HIS A 191 0.62 8.32 5.26
CA HIS A 191 2.04 7.99 5.24
C HIS A 191 2.22 6.53 4.82
N ALA A 192 3.42 6.16 4.43
CA ALA A 192 3.74 4.83 3.95
C ALA A 192 4.83 4.19 4.81
N GLY A 193 4.78 2.89 4.95
CA GLY A 193 5.78 2.16 5.71
C GLY A 193 5.54 0.67 5.76
N ALA A 194 6.52 -0.04 6.31
CA ALA A 194 6.42 -1.48 6.57
C ALA A 194 7.35 -1.87 7.73
N ILE A 195 7.21 -3.11 8.18
CA ILE A 195 8.09 -3.75 9.15
C ILE A 195 8.99 -4.72 8.41
N VAL A 196 10.29 -4.65 8.69
CA VAL A 196 11.31 -5.59 8.20
C VAL A 196 12.10 -6.08 9.40
N ASN A 197 12.01 -7.36 9.71
CA ASN A 197 12.51 -7.97 10.94
C ASN A 197 11.96 -7.25 12.19
N ASP A 198 12.80 -6.52 12.91
CA ASP A 198 12.42 -5.72 14.09
C ASP A 198 12.50 -4.20 13.85
N ALA A 199 12.58 -3.79 12.58
CA ALA A 199 12.62 -2.39 12.18
C ALA A 199 11.32 -1.96 11.50
N ILE A 200 10.65 -0.96 12.07
CA ILE A 200 9.57 -0.22 11.43
C ILE A 200 10.20 0.92 10.65
N VAL A 201 9.89 1.06 9.37
CA VAL A 201 10.27 2.26 8.59
C VAL A 201 9.01 2.91 8.07
N TYR A 202 8.82 4.21 8.33
CA TYR A 202 7.75 4.98 7.72
C TYR A 202 8.26 6.31 7.18
N VAL A 203 7.55 6.82 6.17
CA VAL A 203 7.88 8.07 5.48
C VAL A 203 6.64 8.90 5.23
N ASP A 204 6.79 10.22 5.19
CA ASP A 204 5.90 11.19 4.58
C ASP A 204 4.48 11.29 5.17
N GLY A 205 3.47 11.25 4.29
CA GLY A 205 2.07 11.44 4.62
C GLY A 205 1.63 12.90 4.64
N ALA A 206 0.47 13.14 5.22
CA ALA A 206 -0.10 14.47 5.38
C ALA A 206 -0.08 14.89 6.85
N LYS A 207 0.45 16.07 7.13
CA LYS A 207 0.48 16.73 8.44
C LYS A 207 -0.45 17.94 8.45
N LYS A 208 -0.87 18.37 9.65
CA LYS A 208 -1.62 19.61 9.82
C LYS A 208 -0.76 20.80 9.39
N ASN A 209 -1.31 21.68 8.58
CA ASN A 209 -0.66 22.92 8.20
C ASN A 209 -0.67 23.89 9.40
N SER A 210 0.51 24.24 9.92
CA SER A 210 0.68 25.21 11.02
C SER A 210 0.91 26.63 10.53
N GLY A 211 1.05 26.85 9.20
CA GLY A 211 1.36 28.16 8.61
C GLY A 211 0.15 29.09 8.48
N GLY A 212 -1.06 28.64 8.75
CA GLY A 212 -2.30 29.46 8.75
C GLY A 212 -2.88 29.78 7.37
N GLU A 213 -2.08 29.76 6.31
CA GLU A 213 -2.52 29.98 4.92
C GLU A 213 -2.48 28.67 4.11
N GLY A 214 -3.38 28.56 3.10
CA GLY A 214 -3.45 27.40 2.22
C GLY A 214 -4.26 26.22 2.79
N PRO A 215 -4.04 25.00 2.27
CA PRO A 215 -4.80 23.81 2.65
C PRO A 215 -4.61 23.44 4.12
N LYS A 216 -5.64 22.87 4.74
CA LYS A 216 -5.62 22.41 6.15
C LYS A 216 -4.54 21.36 6.42
N TYR A 217 -4.22 20.55 5.43
CA TYR A 217 -3.18 19.51 5.47
C TYR A 217 -2.23 19.67 4.30
N VAL A 218 -0.95 19.46 4.58
CA VAL A 218 0.15 19.56 3.60
C VAL A 218 1.04 18.31 3.67
N PRO A 219 1.79 17.98 2.62
CA PRO A 219 2.72 16.85 2.67
C PRO A 219 3.74 17.00 3.80
N SER A 220 4.08 15.89 4.44
CA SER A 220 5.23 15.73 5.32
C SER A 220 6.37 15.13 4.51
N ASP A 221 7.59 15.44 4.87
CA ASP A 221 8.83 14.87 4.33
C ASP A 221 9.66 14.15 5.41
N GLU A 222 9.04 13.87 6.56
CA GLU A 222 9.70 13.18 7.66
C GLU A 222 9.81 11.69 7.39
N CYS A 223 11.01 11.15 7.68
CA CYS A 223 11.32 9.72 7.60
C CYS A 223 11.81 9.25 8.97
N TRP A 224 11.32 8.10 9.41
CA TRP A 224 11.65 7.56 10.72
C TRP A 224 11.90 6.05 10.67
N ILE A 225 12.80 5.58 11.53
CA ILE A 225 13.00 4.17 11.82
C ILE A 225 12.72 3.90 13.29
N GLY A 226 11.89 2.92 13.57
CA GLY A 226 11.60 2.42 14.91
C GLY A 226 12.18 1.02 15.10
N LYS A 227 13.01 0.82 16.12
CA LYS A 227 13.52 -0.50 16.50
C LYS A 227 12.63 -1.09 17.58
N ILE A 228 11.95 -2.20 17.26
CA ILE A 228 11.12 -2.94 18.22
C ILE A 228 12.02 -3.71 19.16
N ASP A 229 11.76 -3.60 20.47
CA ASP A 229 12.47 -4.40 21.47
C ASP A 229 12.03 -5.88 21.36
N ARG A 230 13.00 -6.79 21.28
CA ARG A 230 12.73 -8.21 21.08
C ARG A 230 12.07 -8.90 22.27
N ARG A 231 12.14 -8.31 23.47
CA ARG A 231 11.56 -8.84 24.71
C ARG A 231 10.22 -8.21 25.06
N ASP A 232 9.99 -6.97 24.61
CA ASP A 232 8.76 -6.23 24.85
C ASP A 232 8.30 -5.53 23.57
N PRO A 233 7.33 -6.09 22.83
CA PRO A 233 6.86 -5.54 21.55
C PRO A 233 6.28 -4.13 21.66
N LYS A 234 5.94 -3.66 22.84
CA LYS A 234 5.44 -2.30 23.10
C LYS A 234 6.54 -1.25 23.07
N LYS A 235 7.79 -1.64 23.34
CA LYS A 235 8.92 -0.74 23.38
C LYS A 235 9.52 -0.56 21.99
N ILE A 236 9.51 0.68 21.49
CA ILE A 236 10.07 1.04 20.20
C ILE A 236 11.02 2.21 20.40
N THR A 237 12.26 2.05 19.97
CA THR A 237 13.25 3.12 19.94
C THR A 237 13.23 3.79 18.58
N TRP A 238 12.81 5.04 18.52
CA TRP A 238 12.66 5.79 17.29
C TRP A 238 13.87 6.67 16.99
N ASN A 239 14.28 6.71 15.72
CA ASN A 239 15.31 7.60 15.21
C ASN A 239 14.84 8.24 13.91
N LYS A 240 15.13 9.54 13.75
CA LYS A 240 14.85 10.25 12.50
C LYS A 240 15.83 9.82 11.42
N LEU A 241 15.33 9.57 10.23
CA LEU A 241 16.14 9.27 9.05
C LEU A 241 16.38 10.54 8.21
N PRO A 242 17.43 10.56 7.39
CA PRO A 242 17.54 11.55 6.33
C PRO A 242 16.34 11.46 5.37
N GLY A 243 16.05 12.53 4.66
CA GLY A 243 15.02 12.53 3.62
C GLY A 243 15.31 11.50 2.51
N HIS A 244 14.26 10.86 2.01
CA HIS A 244 14.35 9.92 0.91
C HIS A 244 14.43 10.63 -0.47
N PRO A 245 14.79 9.92 -1.56
CA PRO A 245 14.75 10.47 -2.90
C PRO A 245 13.32 10.87 -3.33
N GLY A 246 13.13 12.09 -3.80
CA GLY A 246 11.90 12.53 -4.46
C GLY A 246 10.93 13.39 -3.65
N GLY A 247 11.28 13.78 -2.41
CA GLY A 247 10.48 14.70 -1.58
C GLY A 247 9.21 14.07 -0.99
N GLY A 248 8.55 14.81 -0.10
CA GLY A 248 7.40 14.35 0.67
C GLY A 248 6.17 14.05 -0.20
N ARG A 249 5.47 12.97 0.12
CA ARG A 249 4.32 12.48 -0.63
C ARG A 249 3.19 11.98 0.26
N TYR A 250 2.03 11.88 -0.34
CA TYR A 250 0.82 11.37 0.27
C TYR A 250 0.36 10.09 -0.44
N ARG A 251 -0.05 9.08 0.34
CA ARG A 251 -0.56 7.78 -0.13
C ARG A 251 0.38 7.07 -1.12
N ILE A 252 1.64 6.93 -0.70
CA ILE A 252 2.63 6.04 -1.33
C ILE A 252 2.26 4.60 -0.95
N ALA A 253 2.40 3.66 -1.89
CA ALA A 253 2.37 2.24 -1.57
C ALA A 253 3.71 1.79 -0.97
N ALA A 254 3.68 0.99 0.09
CA ALA A 254 4.88 0.43 0.71
C ALA A 254 4.76 -1.07 0.97
N GLY A 255 5.91 -1.75 0.98
CA GLY A 255 6.02 -3.16 1.33
C GLY A 255 7.41 -3.52 1.84
N GLY A 256 7.47 -4.43 2.82
CA GLY A 256 8.70 -4.90 3.44
C GLY A 256 9.16 -6.24 2.88
N SER A 257 10.48 -6.44 2.83
CA SER A 257 11.12 -7.70 2.47
C SER A 257 12.23 -8.04 3.48
N ASP A 258 11.97 -9.03 4.32
CA ASP A 258 12.99 -9.55 5.25
C ASP A 258 14.16 -10.16 4.51
N ARG A 259 13.90 -10.85 3.38
CA ARG A 259 14.94 -11.41 2.52
C ARG A 259 15.92 -10.35 2.03
N ASP A 260 15.38 -9.23 1.54
CA ASP A 260 16.19 -8.16 0.93
C ASP A 260 16.66 -7.14 1.98
N GLN A 261 16.15 -7.22 3.21
CA GLN A 261 16.39 -6.26 4.29
C GLN A 261 15.98 -4.84 3.91
N LYS A 262 14.84 -4.70 3.17
CA LYS A 262 14.41 -3.43 2.60
C LYS A 262 12.93 -3.17 2.78
N VAL A 263 12.59 -1.89 2.96
CA VAL A 263 11.25 -1.37 2.75
C VAL A 263 11.23 -0.64 1.43
N TYR A 264 10.33 -1.03 0.54
CA TYR A 264 10.14 -0.46 -0.79
C TYR A 264 8.96 0.49 -0.81
N PHE A 265 9.06 1.53 -1.63
CA PHE A 265 8.07 2.59 -1.78
C PHE A 265 7.85 2.93 -3.24
N ALA A 266 6.58 3.10 -3.67
CA ALA A 266 6.24 3.42 -5.05
C ALA A 266 4.99 4.32 -5.14
N GLY A 267 4.96 5.19 -6.14
CA GLY A 267 3.81 6.03 -6.43
C GLY A 267 3.57 7.15 -5.42
N GLY A 268 2.30 7.35 -5.04
CA GLY A 268 1.89 8.50 -4.23
C GLY A 268 1.92 9.81 -4.98
N SER A 269 1.56 10.93 -4.33
CA SER A 269 1.55 12.28 -4.91
C SER A 269 2.18 13.29 -3.97
N ASP A 270 2.80 14.33 -4.49
CA ASP A 270 3.27 15.51 -3.75
C ASP A 270 2.14 16.44 -3.29
N THR A 271 0.91 16.10 -3.65
CA THR A 271 -0.31 16.82 -3.29
C THR A 271 -1.14 15.99 -2.33
N VAL A 272 -1.64 16.59 -1.23
CA VAL A 272 -2.66 15.95 -0.36
C VAL A 272 -4.02 16.10 -1.02
N TYR A 273 -4.69 14.99 -1.32
CA TYR A 273 -5.94 14.95 -2.08
C TYR A 273 -7.04 14.15 -1.36
N ASP A 274 -8.28 14.35 -1.77
CA ASP A 274 -9.44 13.56 -1.36
C ASP A 274 -9.57 12.28 -2.25
N PHE A 275 -10.58 11.45 -1.99
CA PHE A 275 -10.79 10.20 -2.74
C PHE A 275 -11.14 10.41 -4.23
N SER A 276 -11.44 11.64 -4.67
CA SER A 276 -11.63 11.95 -6.08
C SER A 276 -10.32 12.16 -6.85
N GLY A 277 -9.21 12.30 -6.12
CA GLY A 277 -7.90 12.63 -6.67
C GLY A 277 -7.68 14.14 -6.85
N ILE A 278 -8.57 14.95 -6.30
CA ILE A 278 -8.42 16.43 -6.31
C ILE A 278 -7.75 16.86 -5.02
N GLY A 279 -6.68 17.65 -5.17
CA GLY A 279 -5.93 18.20 -4.07
C GLY A 279 -6.75 19.14 -3.18
N LEU A 280 -6.39 19.23 -1.91
CA LEU A 280 -7.01 20.16 -0.97
C LEU A 280 -6.76 21.64 -1.36
N ASP A 281 -5.87 21.89 -2.31
CA ASP A 281 -5.64 23.18 -2.97
C ASP A 281 -6.49 23.39 -4.24
N GLY A 282 -7.38 22.44 -4.56
CA GLY A 282 -8.25 22.43 -5.72
C GLY A 282 -7.60 21.96 -7.03
N LYS A 283 -6.33 21.56 -7.02
CA LYS A 283 -5.62 21.07 -8.21
C LYS A 283 -5.67 19.55 -8.31
N PRO A 284 -5.68 18.97 -9.52
CA PRO A 284 -5.53 17.54 -9.71
C PRO A 284 -4.20 17.02 -9.12
N ALA A 285 -4.26 15.95 -8.31
CA ALA A 285 -3.07 15.26 -7.86
C ALA A 285 -2.55 14.33 -8.96
N GLU A 286 -1.22 14.23 -9.08
CA GLU A 286 -0.58 13.38 -10.08
C GLU A 286 0.34 12.34 -9.40
N PRO A 287 0.39 11.10 -9.91
CA PRO A 287 1.22 10.06 -9.33
C PRO A 287 2.71 10.26 -9.63
N SER A 288 3.55 9.99 -8.65
CA SER A 288 4.99 10.04 -8.81
C SER A 288 5.55 8.77 -9.48
N PRO A 289 6.46 8.93 -10.46
CA PRO A 289 7.08 7.78 -11.12
C PRO A 289 8.30 7.22 -10.38
N VAL A 290 8.70 7.78 -9.24
CA VAL A 290 9.91 7.35 -8.53
C VAL A 290 9.61 6.18 -7.61
N ILE A 291 10.39 5.12 -7.76
CA ILE A 291 10.44 3.96 -6.86
C ILE A 291 11.74 4.01 -6.09
N PHE A 292 11.68 3.91 -4.77
CA PHE A 292 12.84 3.94 -3.89
C PHE A 292 12.71 2.91 -2.79
N ALA A 293 13.81 2.63 -2.09
CA ALA A 293 13.81 1.73 -0.95
C ALA A 293 14.73 2.23 0.16
N PHE A 294 14.41 1.82 1.39
CA PHE A 294 15.29 1.94 2.52
C PHE A 294 15.86 0.57 2.89
N ASN A 295 17.18 0.46 2.90
CA ASN A 295 17.87 -0.75 3.36
C ASN A 295 18.14 -0.63 4.87
N VAL A 296 17.46 -1.46 5.66
CA VAL A 296 17.56 -1.41 7.14
C VAL A 296 18.91 -1.88 7.67
N LYS A 297 19.65 -2.69 6.89
CA LYS A 297 20.96 -3.19 7.28
C LYS A 297 22.06 -2.17 7.06
N SER A 298 22.07 -1.50 5.89
CA SER A 298 23.06 -0.45 5.57
C SER A 298 22.63 0.93 6.07
N ASN A 299 21.38 1.09 6.55
CA ASN A 299 20.78 2.34 7.02
C ASN A 299 20.87 3.43 5.94
N SER A 300 20.48 3.11 4.71
CA SER A 300 20.62 4.01 3.57
C SER A 300 19.46 3.91 2.58
N TRP A 301 19.17 5.03 1.92
CA TRP A 301 18.22 5.13 0.83
C TRP A 301 18.86 4.72 -0.50
N GLU A 302 18.05 4.13 -1.37
CA GLU A 302 18.40 3.85 -2.74
C GLU A 302 17.24 4.17 -3.69
N THR A 303 17.53 4.69 -4.86
CA THR A 303 16.55 4.82 -5.95
C THR A 303 16.55 3.51 -6.74
N ILE A 304 15.40 2.82 -6.75
CA ILE A 304 15.21 1.60 -7.54
C ILE A 304 14.93 1.97 -8.99
N GLN A 305 14.04 2.94 -9.21
CA GLN A 305 13.69 3.43 -10.53
C GLN A 305 13.25 4.90 -10.44
N ALA A 306 13.85 5.77 -11.25
CA ALA A 306 13.54 7.21 -11.25
C ALA A 306 12.28 7.54 -12.07
N ASN A 307 12.00 6.77 -13.13
CA ASN A 307 10.91 7.00 -14.07
C ASN A 307 10.18 5.67 -14.36
N ALA A 308 9.38 5.22 -13.40
CA ALA A 308 8.52 4.06 -13.60
C ALA A 308 7.42 4.37 -14.64
N PRO A 309 7.15 3.46 -15.58
CA PRO A 309 6.02 3.62 -16.49
C PRO A 309 4.70 3.47 -15.72
N ASN A 310 3.68 4.22 -16.17
CA ASN A 310 2.31 4.13 -15.62
C ASN A 310 2.24 4.18 -14.08
N PRO A 311 2.83 5.20 -13.44
CA PRO A 311 2.79 5.30 -11.98
C PRO A 311 1.34 5.46 -11.51
N THR A 312 1.08 4.98 -10.29
CA THR A 312 -0.23 5.09 -9.65
C THR A 312 -0.10 5.68 -8.25
N MET A 313 -1.16 6.27 -7.78
CA MET A 313 -1.33 6.79 -6.43
C MET A 313 -2.59 6.19 -5.78
N ASP A 314 -2.84 6.51 -4.53
CA ASP A 314 -4.02 6.05 -3.78
C ASP A 314 -4.07 4.53 -3.61
N GLN A 315 -2.92 3.96 -3.30
CA GLN A 315 -2.74 2.55 -2.98
C GLN A 315 -2.36 2.39 -1.52
N SER A 316 -2.72 1.26 -0.89
CA SER A 316 -2.41 1.02 0.53
C SER A 316 -1.18 0.16 0.76
N GLY A 317 -0.69 -0.57 -0.24
CA GLY A 317 0.48 -1.43 -0.03
C GLY A 317 1.05 -2.03 -1.30
N LEU A 318 2.31 -2.46 -1.19
CA LEU A 318 3.01 -3.28 -2.17
C LEU A 318 3.10 -4.71 -1.66
N VAL A 319 2.85 -5.68 -2.53
CA VAL A 319 3.16 -7.08 -2.23
C VAL A 319 4.52 -7.42 -2.82
N ILE A 320 5.40 -7.98 -1.99
CA ILE A 320 6.74 -8.36 -2.39
C ILE A 320 6.74 -9.85 -2.75
N ALA A 321 7.05 -10.14 -4.01
CA ALA A 321 7.21 -11.49 -4.55
C ALA A 321 8.54 -11.58 -5.32
N ASP A 322 8.52 -11.98 -6.58
CA ASP A 322 9.67 -11.87 -7.49
C ASP A 322 9.83 -10.47 -8.09
N GLY A 323 9.10 -9.51 -7.55
CA GLY A 323 9.07 -8.10 -7.88
C GLY A 323 8.16 -7.34 -6.92
N LEU A 324 7.99 -6.04 -7.16
CA LEU A 324 7.10 -5.16 -6.41
C LEU A 324 5.74 -5.12 -7.10
N ILE A 325 4.72 -5.70 -6.49
CA ILE A 325 3.38 -5.79 -7.08
C ILE A 325 2.50 -4.69 -6.51
N ALA A 326 2.03 -3.79 -7.38
CA ALA A 326 1.06 -2.74 -7.08
C ALA A 326 -0.28 -3.08 -7.75
N ILE A 327 -1.40 -2.86 -7.05
CA ILE A 327 -2.73 -3.30 -7.48
C ILE A 327 -3.71 -2.14 -7.46
N GLY A 328 -4.28 -1.82 -8.63
CA GLY A 328 -5.24 -0.74 -8.77
C GLY A 328 -4.64 0.64 -8.56
N GLY A 329 -5.41 1.54 -7.95
CA GLY A 329 -5.03 2.92 -7.72
C GLY A 329 -5.52 3.89 -8.79
N MET A 330 -5.00 5.11 -8.76
CA MET A 330 -5.26 6.14 -9.78
C MET A 330 -3.98 6.46 -10.54
N THR A 331 -4.06 6.46 -11.86
CA THR A 331 -2.99 6.91 -12.76
C THR A 331 -3.15 8.38 -13.11
N LYS A 332 -2.33 8.89 -14.02
CA LYS A 332 -2.38 10.28 -14.51
C LYS A 332 -3.79 10.67 -14.94
N GLY A 333 -4.20 11.90 -14.61
CA GLY A 333 -5.55 12.39 -14.83
C GLY A 333 -6.59 11.75 -13.89
N GLN A 334 -6.17 11.24 -12.73
CA GLN A 334 -6.99 10.66 -11.67
C GLN A 334 -7.89 9.51 -12.16
N GLN A 335 -7.43 8.74 -13.15
CA GLN A 335 -8.17 7.59 -13.68
C GLN A 335 -7.96 6.38 -12.78
N VAL A 336 -9.05 5.84 -12.24
CA VAL A 336 -9.05 4.58 -11.48
C VAL A 336 -8.81 3.42 -12.43
N VAL A 337 -7.80 2.60 -12.14
CA VAL A 337 -7.34 1.53 -13.03
C VAL A 337 -7.43 0.14 -12.39
N PRO A 338 -7.65 -0.92 -13.20
CA PRO A 338 -7.61 -2.29 -12.72
C PRO A 338 -6.19 -2.90 -12.78
N SER A 339 -5.16 -2.13 -13.14
CA SER A 339 -3.82 -2.64 -13.39
C SER A 339 -3.23 -3.38 -12.20
N VAL A 340 -2.50 -4.45 -12.49
CA VAL A 340 -1.63 -5.17 -11.55
C VAL A 340 -0.22 -5.07 -12.10
N ALA A 341 0.53 -4.11 -11.60
CA ALA A 341 1.84 -3.78 -12.12
C ALA A 341 2.96 -4.47 -11.34
N VAL A 342 3.88 -5.13 -12.05
CA VAL A 342 5.17 -5.57 -11.51
C VAL A 342 6.17 -4.43 -11.74
N LEU A 343 6.37 -3.59 -10.73
CA LEU A 343 7.11 -2.33 -10.84
C LEU A 343 8.63 -2.50 -10.94
N ALA A 344 9.17 -3.53 -10.29
CA ALA A 344 10.58 -3.89 -10.39
C ALA A 344 10.72 -5.40 -10.16
N LYS A 345 11.53 -6.08 -10.98
CA LYS A 345 11.89 -7.49 -10.73
C LYS A 345 13.03 -7.57 -9.74
N GLY A 346 12.95 -8.48 -8.78
CA GLY A 346 14.07 -8.83 -7.93
C GLY A 346 15.24 -9.34 -8.81
N LYS A 347 16.46 -8.93 -8.49
CA LYS A 347 17.68 -9.48 -9.12
C LYS A 347 17.97 -10.86 -8.59
#